data_3d7e35bbe8f511821a4ad5d1773b0557
#
_entry.id   3d7e35bbe8f511821a4ad5d1773b0557
#
_cell.length_a   1.000
_cell.length_b   1.000
_cell.length_c   1.000
_cell.angle_alpha   90.00
_cell.angle_beta   90.00
_cell.angle_gamma   90.00
#
_symmetry.space_group_name_H-M   'P 1'
#
loop_
_entity.id
_entity.type
_entity.pdbx_description
1 polymer ?
#
loop_
_entity_poly.entity_id
_entity_poly.type
_entity_poly.pdbx_seq_one_letter_code
_entity_poly.pdbx_strand_id
1 'polypeptide(L)'
;MKMDIVGKYIRLTKEDFEGPIQANKFLGWRHASNNQTWDITIEDNIVNRIILGLDTGLGQPTAKVAKVISGDSRLEKYQVCDVNKMVTLKNCLNRNPMGLGKTVEAITTARILNAKSVLIVAPKIVASQWRDQIKFWWPERSDDVFIFGAKDAKKRKVERGSIVIINYEKLLNESNLNKLRQFSWDVLIADEAHKIKNHRSKRTIALKAVPAICRYALTGTPILNKPDDLWSILHFLDWRFSGISYWNFVNYFCEVEDGFWGRKVTGLTRIPDRIEILKKLLDIVSVYNTVNVAQGKTGETVRLEMTSSQRKLYKDMKNLVLEELPENASIANGAVLTIRVIQATSWPGLFLGKEEPGPKFEWISAMCEDNPDEKFVVFTRFEQTAKALGEFLKTREIKSVQLTGSVKDFDRELNKQQFIKGDSRVLIGTIAAIGEGTDGLQYASHTAIFIDRDWSPEIMKQCEDRLNRRGQKCKVNVYVLECEKSFDQHVGRVNQHKSDDIREALQRDE
;
A
#
# COMPACT_ATOMS: atom_id res chain seq x y z
N MET A 1 10.24 20.70 34.75
CA MET A 1 10.43 19.27 34.52
C MET A 1 11.93 19.04 34.29
N LYS A 2 12.64 18.48 35.24
CA LYS A 2 14.06 18.13 35.10
C LYS A 2 14.14 16.65 34.77
N MET A 3 14.19 16.34 33.50
CA MET A 3 14.45 14.98 33.02
C MET A 3 15.92 14.87 32.66
N ASP A 4 16.58 13.86 33.12
CA ASP A 4 17.97 13.62 32.78
C ASP A 4 18.07 12.70 31.57
N ILE A 5 18.64 13.20 30.46
CA ILE A 5 18.92 12.38 29.28
C ILE A 5 20.35 11.83 29.43
N VAL A 6 20.45 10.51 29.59
CA VAL A 6 21.72 9.81 29.74
C VAL A 6 21.96 8.89 28.55
N GLY A 7 22.73 9.35 27.57
CA GLY A 7 22.98 8.62 26.33
C GLY A 7 21.69 8.41 25.52
N LYS A 8 21.30 7.15 25.31
CA LYS A 8 20.06 6.76 24.61
C LYS A 8 18.87 6.51 25.54
N TYR A 9 18.92 6.98 26.77
CA TYR A 9 17.88 6.77 27.77
C TYR A 9 17.43 8.09 28.40
N ILE A 10 16.16 8.14 28.82
CA ILE A 10 15.59 9.21 29.63
C ILE A 10 15.32 8.62 31.02
N ARG A 11 15.88 9.25 32.04
CA ARG A 11 15.59 8.92 33.44
C ARG A 11 14.44 9.79 33.93
N LEU A 12 13.39 9.15 34.45
CA LEU A 12 12.22 9.78 35.03
C LEU A 12 12.25 9.54 36.54
N THR A 13 12.12 10.61 37.32
CA THR A 13 12.17 10.54 38.79
C THR A 13 10.84 10.97 39.41
N LYS A 14 10.68 10.74 40.72
CA LYS A 14 9.50 11.14 41.48
C LYS A 14 9.17 12.62 41.32
N GLU A 15 10.16 13.48 41.18
CA GLU A 15 9.99 14.94 41.08
C GLU A 15 9.29 15.36 39.77
N ASP A 16 9.28 14.48 38.77
CA ASP A 16 8.66 14.74 37.47
C ASP A 16 7.16 14.42 37.44
N PHE A 17 6.63 13.72 38.46
CA PHE A 17 5.24 13.24 38.48
C PHE A 17 4.60 13.38 39.87
N GLU A 18 3.29 13.62 39.91
CA GLU A 18 2.51 13.73 41.15
C GLU A 18 2.24 12.39 41.86
N GLY A 19 2.73 11.28 41.31
CA GLY A 19 2.50 9.94 41.84
C GLY A 19 3.46 8.92 41.26
N PRO A 20 3.29 7.62 41.58
CA PRO A 20 4.13 6.59 41.01
C PRO A 20 4.06 6.56 39.49
N ILE A 21 5.22 6.47 38.85
CA ILE A 21 5.32 6.42 37.39
C ILE A 21 4.79 5.09 36.90
N GLN A 22 3.80 5.12 36.00
CA GLN A 22 3.28 3.90 35.38
C GLN A 22 4.18 3.50 34.20
N ALA A 23 5.12 2.60 34.45
CA ALA A 23 6.14 2.18 33.49
C ALA A 23 5.55 1.61 32.19
N ASN A 24 4.39 0.95 32.25
CA ASN A 24 3.69 0.39 31.10
C ASN A 24 3.13 1.43 30.09
N LYS A 25 3.13 2.72 30.46
CA LYS A 25 2.79 3.81 29.53
C LYS A 25 3.89 4.10 28.52
N PHE A 26 5.12 3.67 28.79
CA PHE A 26 6.31 3.99 27.99
C PHE A 26 6.77 2.81 27.15
N LEU A 27 7.23 3.10 25.96
CA LEU A 27 7.79 2.12 25.05
C LEU A 27 9.23 1.75 25.48
N GLY A 28 9.52 0.46 25.70
CA GLY A 28 10.87 0.01 26.01
C GLY A 28 11.34 0.39 27.42
N TRP A 29 10.45 0.48 28.40
CA TRP A 29 10.81 0.73 29.78
C TRP A 29 11.67 -0.40 30.38
N ARG A 30 12.56 -0.03 31.30
CA ARG A 30 13.47 -0.95 32.01
C ARG A 30 13.40 -0.70 33.51
N HIS A 31 13.67 -1.76 34.28
CA HIS A 31 13.83 -1.70 35.76
C HIS A 31 12.61 -1.24 36.54
N ALA A 32 11.47 -1.91 36.36
CA ALA A 32 10.40 -1.83 37.34
C ALA A 32 10.16 -3.24 37.90
N SER A 33 10.15 -3.38 39.22
CA SER A 33 9.71 -4.60 39.89
C SER A 33 8.20 -4.81 39.78
N ASN A 34 7.46 -3.75 39.46
CA ASN A 34 6.06 -3.71 39.14
C ASN A 34 5.80 -2.61 38.11
N ASN A 35 4.56 -2.48 37.62
CA ASN A 35 4.19 -1.46 36.62
C ASN A 35 4.14 -0.02 37.16
N GLN A 36 4.44 0.18 38.45
CA GLN A 36 4.44 1.48 39.11
C GLN A 36 5.73 1.63 39.91
N THR A 37 6.52 2.65 39.63
CA THR A 37 7.76 2.96 40.32
C THR A 37 7.89 4.45 40.53
N TRP A 38 8.80 4.87 41.40
CA TRP A 38 9.14 6.27 41.61
C TRP A 38 10.25 6.76 40.66
N ASP A 39 11.10 5.83 40.23
CA ASP A 39 12.16 6.07 39.26
C ASP A 39 12.16 4.99 38.19
N ILE A 40 12.17 5.38 36.94
CA ILE A 40 12.33 4.46 35.81
C ILE A 40 13.29 5.01 34.77
N THR A 41 13.87 4.12 34.00
CA THR A 41 14.65 4.46 32.83
C THR A 41 13.93 3.95 31.59
N ILE A 42 13.68 4.83 30.64
CA ILE A 42 13.01 4.53 29.37
C ILE A 42 13.95 4.81 28.22
N GLU A 43 13.73 4.15 27.09
CA GLU A 43 14.48 4.46 25.88
C GLU A 43 14.14 5.86 25.36
N ASP A 44 15.16 6.65 24.98
CA ASP A 44 14.95 7.93 24.29
C ASP A 44 14.59 7.66 22.83
N ASN A 45 13.29 7.56 22.58
CA ASN A 45 12.75 7.36 21.26
C ASN A 45 11.59 8.33 21.02
N ILE A 46 11.20 8.46 19.74
CA ILE A 46 10.18 9.44 19.34
C ILE A 46 8.83 9.21 20.03
N VAL A 47 8.46 7.95 20.30
CA VAL A 47 7.19 7.61 20.98
C VAL A 47 7.20 8.11 22.43
N ASN A 48 8.28 7.85 23.15
CA ASN A 48 8.43 8.29 24.54
C ASN A 48 8.53 9.83 24.64
N ARG A 49 9.18 10.49 23.67
CA ARG A 49 9.19 11.96 23.58
C ARG A 49 7.81 12.53 23.38
N ILE A 50 6.97 11.90 22.54
CA ILE A 50 5.55 12.31 22.35
C ILE A 50 4.76 12.13 23.65
N ILE A 51 4.91 10.99 24.36
CA ILE A 51 4.23 10.72 25.62
C ILE A 51 4.58 11.78 26.68
N LEU A 52 5.83 12.19 26.72
CA LEU A 52 6.35 13.16 27.68
C LEU A 52 6.16 14.64 27.25
N GLY A 53 5.62 14.90 26.07
CA GLY A 53 5.50 16.24 25.52
C GLY A 53 6.86 16.90 25.20
N LEU A 54 7.92 16.10 25.02
CA LEU A 54 9.27 16.60 24.71
C LEU A 54 9.39 16.93 23.22
N ASP A 55 10.35 17.80 22.87
CA ASP A 55 10.71 18.05 21.49
C ASP A 55 11.16 16.75 20.82
N THR A 56 10.50 16.39 19.72
CA THR A 56 10.81 15.20 18.95
C THR A 56 12.08 15.35 18.12
N GLY A 57 12.65 16.54 18.07
CA GLY A 57 13.81 16.88 17.23
C GLY A 57 13.49 16.88 15.73
N LEU A 58 12.19 16.87 15.37
CA LEU A 58 11.74 17.08 13.99
C LEU A 58 11.62 18.57 13.72
N GLY A 59 12.21 19.01 12.60
CA GLY A 59 12.28 20.43 12.28
C GLY A 59 10.90 21.09 12.14
N GLN A 60 10.83 22.37 12.52
CA GLN A 60 9.69 23.24 12.25
C GLN A 60 9.80 23.89 10.86
N PRO A 61 8.68 24.12 10.14
CA PRO A 61 8.71 24.82 8.86
C PRO A 61 9.37 26.17 9.00
N THR A 62 10.37 26.46 8.15
CA THR A 62 11.00 27.78 8.14
C THR A 62 10.28 28.71 7.16
N ALA A 63 10.08 29.97 7.53
CA ALA A 63 9.46 30.97 6.66
C ALA A 63 10.17 31.11 5.30
N LYS A 64 11.47 30.82 5.24
CA LYS A 64 12.27 30.85 4.02
C LYS A 64 11.85 29.79 2.99
N VAL A 65 11.47 28.61 3.46
CA VAL A 65 10.98 27.49 2.60
C VAL A 65 9.58 27.81 2.06
N ALA A 66 8.69 28.33 2.88
CA ALA A 66 7.35 28.75 2.46
C ALA A 66 7.38 29.77 1.30
N LYS A 67 8.34 30.69 1.32
CA LYS A 67 8.48 31.72 0.28
C LYS A 67 8.96 31.16 -1.06
N VAL A 68 9.77 30.09 -1.06
CA VAL A 68 10.29 29.46 -2.29
C VAL A 68 9.20 28.70 -3.05
N ILE A 69 8.24 28.11 -2.34
CA ILE A 69 7.19 27.25 -2.95
C ILE A 69 5.98 28.06 -3.40
N SER A 70 5.67 29.17 -2.73
CA SER A 70 4.52 30.03 -3.06
C SER A 70 4.50 30.59 -4.47
N GLY A 71 5.59 30.46 -5.23
CA GLY A 71 5.73 30.93 -6.63
C GLY A 71 5.47 29.87 -7.71
N ASP A 72 5.32 28.59 -7.39
CA ASP A 72 5.01 27.57 -8.42
C ASP A 72 3.50 27.39 -8.58
N SER A 73 2.92 28.14 -9.52
CA SER A 73 1.48 28.14 -9.80
C SER A 73 0.91 26.80 -10.33
N ARG A 74 1.78 25.83 -10.60
CA ARG A 74 1.37 24.50 -11.08
C ARG A 74 0.94 23.57 -9.96
N LEU A 75 1.29 23.88 -8.68
CA LEU A 75 0.94 23.08 -7.51
C LEU A 75 -0.40 23.53 -6.93
N GLU A 76 -1.20 22.58 -6.50
CA GLU A 76 -2.37 22.84 -5.70
C GLU A 76 -1.98 23.32 -4.29
N LYS A 77 -2.86 24.07 -3.62
CA LYS A 77 -2.56 24.64 -2.28
C LYS A 77 -2.13 23.58 -1.27
N TYR A 78 -2.80 22.43 -1.24
CA TYR A 78 -2.45 21.34 -0.33
C TYR A 78 -1.07 20.75 -0.65
N GLN A 79 -0.71 20.63 -1.95
CA GLN A 79 0.62 20.16 -2.35
C GLN A 79 1.73 21.10 -1.89
N VAL A 80 1.49 22.41 -1.93
CA VAL A 80 2.42 23.40 -1.37
C VAL A 80 2.65 23.16 0.12
N CYS A 81 1.59 22.92 0.89
CA CYS A 81 1.71 22.60 2.33
C CYS A 81 2.50 21.31 2.55
N ASP A 82 2.20 20.26 1.79
CA ASP A 82 2.85 18.96 1.90
C ASP A 82 4.34 19.03 1.55
N VAL A 83 4.68 19.68 0.46
CA VAL A 83 6.07 19.87 0.04
C VAL A 83 6.85 20.66 1.10
N ASN A 84 6.25 21.71 1.67
CA ASN A 84 6.87 22.45 2.78
C ASN A 84 7.18 21.54 3.96
N LYS A 85 6.23 20.71 4.37
CA LYS A 85 6.42 19.76 5.46
C LYS A 85 7.48 18.71 5.12
N MET A 86 7.45 18.14 3.91
CA MET A 86 8.45 17.17 3.43
C MET A 86 9.86 17.73 3.43
N VAL A 87 10.06 18.96 2.93
CA VAL A 87 11.37 19.67 2.94
C VAL A 87 11.86 19.87 4.38
N THR A 88 10.97 20.25 5.29
CA THR A 88 11.31 20.52 6.69
C THR A 88 11.70 19.24 7.43
N LEU A 89 10.93 18.18 7.25
CA LEU A 89 11.14 16.90 7.96
C LEU A 89 12.36 16.15 7.43
N LYS A 90 12.73 16.32 6.15
CA LYS A 90 13.79 15.57 5.44
C LYS A 90 13.56 14.06 5.34
N ASN A 91 12.83 13.49 6.28
CA ASN A 91 12.40 12.09 6.31
C ASN A 91 10.90 12.07 6.54
N CYS A 92 10.13 11.72 5.53
CA CYS A 92 8.67 11.88 5.58
C CYS A 92 7.94 10.74 4.88
N LEU A 93 6.85 10.28 5.50
CA LEU A 93 5.86 9.41 4.89
C LEU A 93 4.82 10.28 4.17
N ASN A 94 4.72 10.16 2.86
CA ASN A 94 3.61 10.73 2.13
C ASN A 94 2.51 9.67 1.99
N ARG A 95 1.47 9.81 2.81
CA ARG A 95 0.32 8.88 2.84
C ARG A 95 -0.93 9.45 2.17
N ASN A 96 -0.77 10.45 1.32
CA ASN A 96 -1.86 10.98 0.51
C ASN A 96 -2.54 9.86 -0.29
N PRO A 97 -3.87 9.87 -0.41
CA PRO A 97 -4.60 8.97 -1.29
C PRO A 97 -4.06 8.91 -2.71
N MET A 98 -4.43 7.89 -3.46
CA MET A 98 -4.06 7.79 -4.86
C MET A 98 -4.65 8.97 -5.65
N GLY A 99 -3.93 9.44 -6.67
CA GLY A 99 -4.39 10.55 -7.52
C GLY A 99 -4.10 11.96 -6.98
N LEU A 100 -3.65 12.13 -5.73
CA LEU A 100 -3.33 13.45 -5.14
C LEU A 100 -1.93 13.98 -5.53
N GLY A 101 -1.17 13.27 -6.35
CA GLY A 101 0.09 13.78 -6.89
C GLY A 101 1.32 13.57 -6.01
N LYS A 102 1.38 12.49 -5.21
CA LYS A 102 2.56 12.13 -4.40
C LYS A 102 3.89 12.20 -5.16
N THR A 103 3.88 11.76 -6.43
CA THR A 103 5.04 11.82 -7.33
C THR A 103 5.51 13.25 -7.57
N VAL A 104 4.58 14.16 -7.83
CA VAL A 104 4.86 15.59 -8.07
C VAL A 104 5.41 16.23 -6.81
N GLU A 105 4.82 15.94 -5.65
CA GLU A 105 5.29 16.45 -4.36
C GLU A 105 6.72 15.98 -4.06
N ALA A 106 7.03 14.70 -4.31
CA ALA A 106 8.37 14.16 -4.09
C ALA A 106 9.42 14.75 -5.04
N ILE A 107 9.10 14.94 -6.33
CA ILE A 107 9.98 15.60 -7.31
C ILE A 107 10.23 17.06 -6.91
N THR A 108 9.16 17.78 -6.56
CA THR A 108 9.25 19.19 -6.15
C THR A 108 10.06 19.32 -4.86
N THR A 109 9.87 18.41 -3.91
CA THR A 109 10.67 18.38 -2.68
C THR A 109 12.16 18.19 -2.98
N ALA A 110 12.53 17.24 -3.83
CA ALA A 110 13.91 17.00 -4.23
C ALA A 110 14.52 18.24 -4.94
N ARG A 111 13.73 18.91 -5.80
CA ARG A 111 14.13 20.15 -6.48
C ARG A 111 14.40 21.28 -5.50
N ILE A 112 13.53 21.52 -4.53
CA ILE A 112 13.67 22.57 -3.52
C ILE A 112 14.87 22.33 -2.60
N LEU A 113 15.12 21.07 -2.25
CA LEU A 113 16.33 20.68 -1.50
C LEU A 113 17.61 20.83 -2.32
N ASN A 114 17.51 21.21 -3.60
CA ASN A 114 18.63 21.27 -4.54
C ASN A 114 19.43 19.96 -4.58
N ALA A 115 18.71 18.83 -4.54
CA ALA A 115 19.30 17.50 -4.53
C ALA A 115 20.05 17.25 -5.84
N LYS A 116 21.33 16.90 -5.75
CA LYS A 116 22.15 16.55 -6.92
C LYS A 116 21.98 15.09 -7.28
N SER A 117 22.01 14.21 -6.29
CA SER A 117 21.93 12.75 -6.46
C SER A 117 20.59 12.25 -5.91
N VAL A 118 19.72 11.72 -6.77
CA VAL A 118 18.39 11.24 -6.38
C VAL A 118 18.22 9.77 -6.78
N LEU A 119 17.89 8.92 -5.84
CA LEU A 119 17.52 7.54 -6.10
C LEU A 119 16.02 7.35 -5.89
N ILE A 120 15.35 6.83 -6.92
CA ILE A 120 13.93 6.52 -6.89
C ILE A 120 13.77 5.02 -7.04
N VAL A 121 13.23 4.37 -6.01
CA VAL A 121 12.90 2.94 -6.03
C VAL A 121 11.39 2.81 -6.19
N ALA A 122 10.96 2.31 -7.34
CA ALA A 122 9.55 2.25 -7.74
C ALA A 122 9.21 0.91 -8.40
N PRO A 123 7.94 0.51 -8.48
CA PRO A 123 7.52 -0.62 -9.29
C PRO A 123 7.96 -0.48 -10.75
N LYS A 124 8.32 -1.59 -11.40
CA LYS A 124 8.82 -1.58 -12.80
C LYS A 124 7.86 -0.85 -13.75
N ILE A 125 6.58 -1.04 -13.55
CA ILE A 125 5.53 -0.53 -14.45
C ILE A 125 5.43 1.01 -14.45
N VAL A 126 5.78 1.68 -13.34
CA VAL A 126 5.71 3.15 -13.23
C VAL A 126 7.06 3.85 -13.49
N ALA A 127 8.11 3.10 -13.79
CA ALA A 127 9.46 3.68 -13.97
C ALA A 127 9.53 4.69 -15.13
N SER A 128 8.87 4.43 -16.26
CA SER A 128 8.77 5.37 -17.38
C SER A 128 7.99 6.61 -17.00
N GLN A 129 6.88 6.46 -16.28
CA GLN A 129 6.06 7.57 -15.81
C GLN A 129 6.87 8.49 -14.86
N TRP A 130 7.67 7.93 -13.95
CA TRP A 130 8.58 8.70 -13.10
C TRP A 130 9.55 9.53 -13.92
N ARG A 131 10.20 8.94 -14.94
CA ARG A 131 11.10 9.66 -15.83
C ARG A 131 10.41 10.83 -16.54
N ASP A 132 9.21 10.59 -17.08
CA ASP A 132 8.46 11.61 -17.81
C ASP A 132 7.98 12.75 -16.88
N GLN A 133 7.57 12.41 -15.65
CA GLN A 133 7.22 13.38 -14.62
C GLN A 133 8.44 14.23 -14.19
N ILE A 134 9.63 13.64 -14.05
CA ILE A 134 10.84 14.39 -13.75
C ILE A 134 11.17 15.38 -14.88
N LYS A 135 11.09 14.96 -16.14
CA LYS A 135 11.28 15.83 -17.30
C LYS A 135 10.31 17.01 -17.31
N PHE A 136 9.08 16.79 -16.90
CA PHE A 136 8.05 17.83 -16.85
C PHE A 136 8.20 18.79 -15.65
N TRP A 137 8.45 18.25 -14.45
CA TRP A 137 8.47 19.04 -13.21
C TRP A 137 9.86 19.57 -12.85
N TRP A 138 10.91 18.98 -13.41
CA TRP A 138 12.29 19.36 -13.19
C TRP A 138 13.11 19.35 -14.50
N PRO A 139 12.71 20.17 -15.49
CA PRO A 139 13.28 20.12 -16.84
C PRO A 139 14.79 20.36 -16.88
N GLU A 140 15.33 21.14 -15.93
CA GLU A 140 16.78 21.44 -15.84
C GLU A 140 17.63 20.19 -15.54
N ARG A 141 16.99 19.11 -15.08
CA ARG A 141 17.63 17.84 -14.77
C ARG A 141 17.16 16.68 -15.66
N SER A 142 16.51 17.01 -16.77
CA SER A 142 15.95 16.02 -17.72
C SER A 142 16.99 15.05 -18.29
N ASP A 143 18.21 15.52 -18.49
CA ASP A 143 19.31 14.73 -19.05
C ASP A 143 20.01 13.84 -18.02
N ASP A 144 19.87 14.17 -16.72
CA ASP A 144 20.48 13.41 -15.62
C ASP A 144 19.66 12.16 -15.22
N VAL A 145 18.38 12.09 -15.65
CA VAL A 145 17.49 11.01 -15.28
C VAL A 145 17.63 9.80 -16.19
N PHE A 146 17.72 8.63 -15.60
CA PHE A 146 17.67 7.37 -16.35
C PHE A 146 17.08 6.22 -15.55
N ILE A 147 16.53 5.22 -16.28
CA ILE A 147 16.02 3.99 -15.68
C ILE A 147 17.16 2.96 -15.67
N PHE A 148 17.55 2.52 -14.48
CA PHE A 148 18.65 1.57 -14.29
C PHE A 148 18.42 0.26 -15.04
N GLY A 149 19.36 -0.08 -15.95
CA GLY A 149 19.31 -1.30 -16.77
C GLY A 149 18.27 -1.28 -17.88
N ALA A 150 17.77 -0.13 -18.29
CA ALA A 150 17.01 0.04 -19.53
C ALA A 150 17.97 0.02 -20.75
N LYS A 151 17.44 -0.28 -21.94
CA LYS A 151 18.26 -0.41 -23.16
C LYS A 151 18.99 0.88 -23.51
N ASP A 152 18.32 2.01 -23.37
CA ASP A 152 18.82 3.37 -23.59
C ASP A 152 19.83 3.84 -22.52
N ALA A 153 19.85 3.19 -21.36
CA ALA A 153 20.72 3.51 -20.25
C ALA A 153 21.93 2.57 -20.08
N LYS A 154 22.17 1.65 -21.02
CA LYS A 154 23.26 0.65 -20.89
C LYS A 154 24.67 1.28 -20.71
N LYS A 155 24.91 2.44 -21.26
CA LYS A 155 26.18 3.16 -21.16
C LYS A 155 26.26 4.12 -19.97
N ARG A 156 25.13 4.37 -19.26
CA ARG A 156 25.09 5.29 -18.11
C ARG A 156 25.61 4.61 -16.85
N LYS A 157 26.44 5.33 -16.12
CA LYS A 157 26.97 4.90 -14.83
C LYS A 157 26.16 5.55 -13.69
N VAL A 158 26.07 4.85 -12.58
CA VAL A 158 25.55 5.39 -11.34
C VAL A 158 26.67 6.21 -10.72
N GLU A 159 26.49 7.52 -10.65
CA GLU A 159 27.49 8.46 -10.13
C GLU A 159 26.84 9.63 -9.40
N ARG A 160 27.63 10.41 -8.68
CA ARG A 160 27.12 11.63 -8.04
C ARG A 160 26.59 12.59 -9.11
N GLY A 161 25.42 13.17 -8.84
CA GLY A 161 24.74 14.04 -9.79
C GLY A 161 23.69 13.31 -10.64
N SER A 162 23.59 11.98 -10.58
CA SER A 162 22.58 11.22 -11.31
C SER A 162 21.21 11.24 -10.61
N ILE A 163 20.15 11.19 -11.42
CA ILE A 163 18.79 10.83 -10.98
C ILE A 163 18.50 9.43 -11.50
N VAL A 164 18.49 8.44 -10.61
CA VAL A 164 18.37 7.02 -10.96
C VAL A 164 17.02 6.47 -10.55
N ILE A 165 16.31 5.85 -11.49
CA ILE A 165 15.08 5.13 -11.24
C ILE A 165 15.37 3.63 -11.31
N ILE A 166 15.08 2.87 -10.26
CA ILE A 166 15.31 1.43 -10.19
C ILE A 166 14.08 0.72 -9.61
N ASN A 167 13.84 -0.52 -10.02
CA ASN A 167 12.79 -1.32 -9.40
C ASN A 167 13.30 -2.12 -8.20
N TYR A 168 12.37 -2.52 -7.32
CA TYR A 168 12.67 -3.25 -6.09
C TYR A 168 13.38 -4.59 -6.34
N GLU A 169 13.06 -5.28 -7.44
CA GLU A 169 13.63 -6.59 -7.78
C GLU A 169 15.12 -6.49 -8.14
N LYS A 170 15.53 -5.40 -8.79
CA LYS A 170 16.93 -5.16 -9.14
C LYS A 170 17.81 -4.86 -7.92
N LEU A 171 17.24 -4.43 -6.79
CA LEU A 171 17.98 -4.27 -5.54
C LEU A 171 18.43 -5.60 -4.94
N LEU A 172 17.79 -6.72 -5.32
CA LEU A 172 18.16 -8.05 -4.83
C LEU A 172 19.47 -8.57 -5.41
N ASN A 173 19.93 -7.96 -6.50
CA ASN A 173 21.22 -8.27 -7.09
C ASN A 173 22.33 -7.49 -6.37
N GLU A 174 23.27 -8.20 -5.76
CA GLU A 174 24.34 -7.61 -4.94
C GLU A 174 25.24 -6.66 -5.73
N SER A 175 25.55 -6.96 -6.99
CA SER A 175 26.33 -6.07 -7.86
C SER A 175 25.63 -4.73 -8.10
N ASN A 176 24.32 -4.75 -8.27
CA ASN A 176 23.52 -3.51 -8.41
C ASN A 176 23.50 -2.72 -7.10
N LEU A 177 23.26 -3.43 -5.99
CA LEU A 177 23.20 -2.82 -4.66
C LEU A 177 24.53 -2.16 -4.29
N ASN A 178 25.66 -2.80 -4.60
CA ASN A 178 26.99 -2.25 -4.35
C ASN A 178 27.24 -0.97 -5.15
N LYS A 179 26.75 -0.86 -6.39
CA LYS A 179 26.80 0.40 -7.14
C LYS A 179 26.04 1.52 -6.49
N LEU A 180 24.87 1.22 -5.90
CA LEU A 180 24.03 2.22 -5.23
C LEU A 180 24.57 2.65 -3.86
N ARG A 181 25.42 1.83 -3.24
CA ARG A 181 26.05 2.11 -1.93
C ARG A 181 27.35 2.89 -2.00
N GLN A 182 27.88 3.14 -3.19
CA GLN A 182 29.20 3.80 -3.35
C GLN A 182 29.27 5.19 -2.77
N PHE A 183 28.12 5.88 -2.65
CA PHE A 183 28.02 7.21 -2.05
C PHE A 183 26.66 7.39 -1.36
N SER A 184 26.55 8.44 -0.54
CA SER A 184 25.27 8.82 0.06
C SER A 184 24.46 9.64 -0.94
N TRP A 185 23.20 9.22 -1.17
CA TRP A 185 22.24 9.95 -1.99
C TRP A 185 21.72 11.17 -1.23
N ASP A 186 21.52 12.28 -1.91
CA ASP A 186 20.89 13.44 -1.29
C ASP A 186 19.42 13.15 -0.94
N VAL A 187 18.74 12.45 -1.85
CA VAL A 187 17.34 12.03 -1.68
C VAL A 187 17.16 10.58 -2.13
N LEU A 188 16.53 9.78 -1.28
CA LEU A 188 16.06 8.42 -1.58
C LEU A 188 14.54 8.38 -1.45
N ILE A 189 13.87 8.06 -2.55
CA ILE A 189 12.41 7.94 -2.63
C ILE A 189 12.04 6.46 -2.79
N ALA A 190 11.18 5.95 -1.90
CA ALA A 190 10.56 4.64 -2.01
C ALA A 190 9.10 4.82 -2.43
N ASP A 191 8.79 4.61 -3.71
CA ASP A 191 7.43 4.65 -4.23
C ASP A 191 6.73 3.31 -3.99
N GLU A 192 5.42 3.35 -3.70
CA GLU A 192 4.65 2.21 -3.20
C GLU A 192 5.36 1.54 -2.01
N ALA A 193 5.69 2.36 -0.99
CA ALA A 193 6.49 1.94 0.16
C ALA A 193 5.89 0.78 0.96
N HIS A 194 4.61 0.44 0.77
CA HIS A 194 4.03 -0.78 1.31
C HIS A 194 4.77 -2.06 0.85
N LYS A 195 5.54 -2.00 -0.24
CA LYS A 195 6.39 -3.11 -0.69
C LYS A 195 7.53 -3.45 0.27
N ILE A 196 7.88 -2.54 1.19
CA ILE A 196 8.88 -2.75 2.24
C ILE A 196 8.27 -2.98 3.63
N LYS A 197 6.99 -3.30 3.72
CA LYS A 197 6.28 -3.57 4.99
C LYS A 197 6.87 -4.74 5.79
N ASN A 198 7.35 -5.77 5.12
CA ASN A 198 8.00 -6.90 5.78
C ASN A 198 9.49 -6.59 6.01
N HIS A 199 9.84 -6.26 7.26
CA HIS A 199 11.20 -5.90 7.66
C HIS A 199 12.25 -6.99 7.45
N ARG A 200 11.84 -8.27 7.38
CA ARG A 200 12.74 -9.43 7.16
C ARG A 200 12.94 -9.75 5.68
N SER A 201 12.19 -9.13 4.79
CA SER A 201 12.33 -9.42 3.36
C SER A 201 13.67 -8.89 2.83
N LYS A 202 14.30 -9.66 1.93
CA LYS A 202 15.56 -9.27 1.26
C LYS A 202 15.46 -7.88 0.61
N ARG A 203 14.30 -7.56 0.03
CA ARG A 203 14.00 -6.28 -0.60
C ARG A 203 14.09 -5.12 0.40
N THR A 204 13.48 -5.27 1.56
CA THR A 204 13.50 -4.25 2.62
C THR A 204 14.90 -4.03 3.18
N ILE A 205 15.62 -5.13 3.44
CA ILE A 205 17.00 -5.09 3.94
C ILE A 205 17.90 -4.37 2.93
N ALA A 206 17.79 -4.72 1.64
CA ALA A 206 18.56 -4.10 0.58
C ALA A 206 18.31 -2.59 0.47
N LEU A 207 17.03 -2.16 0.49
CA LEU A 207 16.68 -0.74 0.41
C LEU A 207 17.19 0.05 1.63
N LYS A 208 16.99 -0.47 2.83
CA LYS A 208 17.48 0.18 4.08
C LYS A 208 18.98 0.35 4.13
N ALA A 209 19.72 -0.52 3.45
CA ALA A 209 21.18 -0.48 3.41
C ALA A 209 21.74 0.58 2.44
N VAL A 210 20.92 1.23 1.61
CA VAL A 210 21.35 2.32 0.73
C VAL A 210 21.50 3.60 1.57
N PRO A 211 22.69 4.25 1.59
CA PRO A 211 22.88 5.47 2.36
C PRO A 211 22.21 6.67 1.67
N ALA A 212 21.46 7.46 2.46
CA ALA A 212 20.83 8.68 1.97
C ALA A 212 20.67 9.72 3.09
N ILE A 213 20.72 11.01 2.70
CA ILE A 213 20.56 12.15 3.61
C ILE A 213 19.08 12.35 3.94
N CYS A 214 18.23 12.34 2.91
CA CYS A 214 16.78 12.47 3.04
C CYS A 214 16.08 11.22 2.50
N ARG A 215 15.03 10.75 3.19
CA ARG A 215 14.27 9.57 2.81
C ARG A 215 12.79 9.89 2.73
N TYR A 216 12.16 9.54 1.63
CA TYR A 216 10.73 9.72 1.42
C TYR A 216 10.08 8.37 1.09
N ALA A 217 9.06 8.03 1.84
CA ALA A 217 8.21 6.86 1.59
C ALA A 217 6.87 7.35 1.02
N LEU A 218 6.52 6.92 -0.18
CA LEU A 218 5.27 7.30 -0.82
C LEU A 218 4.35 6.09 -0.87
N THR A 219 3.20 6.16 -0.23
CA THR A 219 2.17 5.13 -0.31
C THR A 219 0.84 5.65 0.18
N GLY A 220 -0.23 5.45 -0.59
CA GLY A 220 -1.58 5.72 -0.10
C GLY A 220 -2.05 4.70 0.95
N THR A 221 -1.33 3.60 1.11
CA THR A 221 -1.71 2.44 1.94
C THR A 221 -0.54 1.97 2.82
N PRO A 222 -0.13 2.76 3.84
CA PRO A 222 1.01 2.42 4.69
C PRO A 222 0.76 1.16 5.54
N ILE A 223 -0.50 0.84 5.82
CA ILE A 223 -0.94 -0.40 6.45
C ILE A 223 -1.78 -1.16 5.42
N LEU A 224 -1.33 -2.32 4.98
CA LEU A 224 -2.06 -3.17 4.01
C LEU A 224 -2.91 -4.25 4.68
N ASN A 225 -2.35 -4.90 5.69
CA ASN A 225 -2.99 -6.04 6.33
C ASN A 225 -3.04 -5.92 7.84
N LYS A 226 -1.97 -5.39 8.45
CA LYS A 226 -1.80 -5.34 9.90
C LYS A 226 -1.05 -4.08 10.31
N PRO A 227 -1.30 -3.54 11.50
CA PRO A 227 -0.66 -2.31 11.97
C PRO A 227 0.87 -2.38 12.05
N ASP A 228 1.44 -3.56 12.25
CA ASP A 228 2.89 -3.78 12.28
C ASP A 228 3.58 -3.54 10.91
N ASP A 229 2.83 -3.54 9.81
CA ASP A 229 3.31 -3.13 8.48
C ASP A 229 3.99 -1.73 8.55
N LEU A 230 3.45 -0.86 9.40
CA LEU A 230 3.91 0.53 9.56
C LEU A 230 5.33 0.62 10.15
N TRP A 231 5.70 -0.28 11.10
CA TRP A 231 7.01 -0.24 11.74
C TRP A 231 8.17 -0.25 10.73
N SER A 232 8.06 -1.11 9.71
CA SER A 232 9.12 -1.24 8.72
C SER A 232 9.31 0.00 7.86
N ILE A 233 8.22 0.72 7.55
CA ILE A 233 8.23 1.96 6.78
C ILE A 233 8.82 3.09 7.63
N LEU A 234 8.39 3.22 8.88
CA LEU A 234 8.91 4.23 9.81
C LEU A 234 10.40 4.02 10.08
N HIS A 235 10.82 2.77 10.28
CA HIS A 235 12.24 2.42 10.46
C HIS A 235 13.09 2.68 9.19
N PHE A 236 12.51 2.64 8.00
CA PHE A 236 13.19 3.06 6.77
C PHE A 236 13.44 4.57 6.76
N LEU A 237 12.50 5.35 7.25
CA LEU A 237 12.56 6.80 7.20
C LEU A 237 13.61 7.39 8.13
N ASP A 238 13.68 6.94 9.38
CA ASP A 238 14.45 7.65 10.40
C ASP A 238 15.15 6.73 11.38
N TRP A 239 16.40 7.06 11.73
CA TRP A 239 17.20 6.36 12.73
C TRP A 239 16.55 6.34 14.13
N ARG A 240 15.73 7.35 14.46
CA ARG A 240 15.01 7.42 15.74
C ARG A 240 14.02 6.29 15.94
N PHE A 241 13.57 5.66 14.84
CA PHE A 241 12.81 4.43 14.88
C PHE A 241 13.69 3.18 14.97
N SER A 242 14.98 3.29 14.65
CA SER A 242 15.90 2.15 14.77
C SER A 242 16.13 1.73 16.23
N GLY A 243 15.96 2.65 17.19
CA GLY A 243 15.97 2.36 18.62
C GLY A 243 14.71 1.62 19.11
N ILE A 244 13.63 1.60 18.32
CA ILE A 244 12.40 0.88 18.65
C ILE A 244 12.45 -0.48 18.00
N SER A 245 12.66 -1.55 18.79
CA SER A 245 12.63 -2.90 18.25
C SER A 245 11.24 -3.23 17.68
N TYR A 246 11.20 -4.13 16.69
CA TYR A 246 9.93 -4.57 16.11
C TYR A 246 8.94 -5.06 17.19
N TRP A 247 9.41 -5.87 18.14
CA TRP A 247 8.54 -6.39 19.19
C TRP A 247 8.11 -5.33 20.21
N ASN A 248 8.94 -4.31 20.49
CA ASN A 248 8.52 -3.20 21.34
C ASN A 248 7.38 -2.43 20.66
N PHE A 249 7.48 -2.15 19.36
CA PHE A 249 6.42 -1.51 18.60
C PHE A 249 5.14 -2.36 18.58
N VAL A 250 5.27 -3.66 18.29
CA VAL A 250 4.13 -4.58 18.22
C VAL A 250 3.43 -4.71 19.58
N ASN A 251 4.17 -4.93 20.66
CA ASN A 251 3.60 -5.05 22.01
C ASN A 251 2.90 -3.77 22.49
N TYR A 252 3.25 -2.63 21.91
CA TYR A 252 2.67 -1.34 22.31
C TYR A 252 1.46 -0.97 21.47
N PHE A 253 1.54 -1.14 20.14
CA PHE A 253 0.53 -0.67 19.20
C PHE A 253 -0.37 -1.76 18.62
N CYS A 254 -0.06 -3.04 18.84
CA CYS A 254 -0.81 -4.13 18.22
C CYS A 254 -1.39 -5.10 19.27
N GLU A 255 -2.43 -5.78 18.88
CA GLU A 255 -2.91 -7.00 19.55
C GLU A 255 -2.09 -8.20 19.04
N VAL A 256 -1.73 -9.09 19.97
CA VAL A 256 -0.90 -10.25 19.69
C VAL A 256 -1.52 -11.48 20.32
N GLU A 257 -1.61 -12.55 19.59
CA GLU A 257 -2.02 -13.87 20.06
C GLU A 257 -0.83 -14.84 20.02
N ASP A 258 -0.71 -15.66 21.06
CA ASP A 258 0.23 -16.77 21.06
C ASP A 258 -0.39 -17.94 20.30
N GLY A 259 0.21 -18.32 19.19
CA GLY A 259 -0.20 -19.44 18.38
C GLY A 259 0.83 -20.58 18.42
N PHE A 260 0.45 -21.75 17.92
CA PHE A 260 1.33 -22.93 17.85
C PHE A 260 2.68 -22.66 17.15
N TRP A 261 2.70 -21.73 16.19
CA TRP A 261 3.88 -21.34 15.43
C TRP A 261 4.55 -20.04 15.92
N GLY A 262 4.24 -19.62 17.15
CA GLY A 262 4.74 -18.40 17.76
C GLY A 262 3.75 -17.25 17.73
N ARG A 263 4.19 -16.08 18.15
CA ARG A 263 3.37 -14.89 18.33
C ARG A 263 2.91 -14.31 16.99
N LYS A 264 1.62 -14.01 16.89
CA LYS A 264 0.97 -13.48 15.69
C LYS A 264 0.27 -12.18 16.01
N VAL A 265 0.52 -11.14 15.22
CA VAL A 265 -0.26 -9.89 15.27
C VAL A 265 -1.64 -10.14 14.70
N THR A 266 -2.69 -9.79 15.44
CA THR A 266 -4.09 -9.96 15.05
C THR A 266 -4.79 -8.67 14.68
N GLY A 267 -4.40 -7.54 15.29
CA GLY A 267 -5.02 -6.25 15.02
C GLY A 267 -4.30 -5.08 15.69
N LEU A 268 -4.99 -3.94 15.67
CA LEU A 268 -4.58 -2.74 16.39
C LEU A 268 -4.86 -2.91 17.89
N THR A 269 -4.03 -2.30 18.74
CA THR A 269 -4.30 -2.25 20.19
C THR A 269 -5.68 -1.64 20.48
N ARG A 270 -6.37 -2.15 21.49
CA ARG A 270 -7.65 -1.60 21.95
C ARG A 270 -7.48 -0.57 23.10
N ILE A 271 -6.26 -0.13 23.36
CA ILE A 271 -5.96 0.87 24.38
C ILE A 271 -6.03 2.27 23.75
N PRO A 272 -7.04 3.12 24.07
CA PRO A 272 -7.27 4.40 23.40
C PRO A 272 -6.06 5.34 23.43
N ASP A 273 -5.38 5.44 24.57
CA ASP A 273 -4.20 6.31 24.72
C ASP A 273 -3.08 5.93 23.74
N ARG A 274 -2.88 4.64 23.47
CA ARG A 274 -1.86 4.16 22.53
C ARG A 274 -2.22 4.45 21.08
N ILE A 275 -3.50 4.35 20.74
CA ILE A 275 -4.03 4.72 19.43
C ILE A 275 -3.81 6.22 19.21
N GLU A 276 -4.11 7.05 20.21
CA GLU A 276 -3.90 8.50 20.14
C GLU A 276 -2.43 8.86 19.96
N ILE A 277 -1.52 8.15 20.62
CA ILE A 277 -0.07 8.32 20.43
C ILE A 277 0.35 7.93 19.01
N LEU A 278 -0.20 6.85 18.45
CA LEU A 278 0.07 6.44 17.07
C LEU A 278 -0.38 7.51 16.07
N LYS A 279 -1.55 8.10 16.29
CA LYS A 279 -2.08 9.20 15.47
C LYS A 279 -1.16 10.42 15.53
N LYS A 280 -0.77 10.87 16.73
CA LYS A 280 0.18 11.97 16.91
C LYS A 280 1.52 11.69 16.23
N LEU A 281 2.02 10.47 16.34
CA LEU A 281 3.24 10.05 15.67
C LEU A 281 3.12 10.22 14.14
N LEU A 282 2.02 9.74 13.56
CA LEU A 282 1.76 9.87 12.12
C LEU A 282 1.61 11.33 11.70
N ASP A 283 0.94 12.17 12.48
CA ASP A 283 0.81 13.59 12.19
C ASP A 283 2.16 14.31 12.17
N ILE A 284 3.09 13.89 13.01
CA ILE A 284 4.45 14.45 13.05
C ILE A 284 5.25 14.01 11.82
N VAL A 285 5.25 12.74 11.47
CA VAL A 285 6.19 12.15 10.49
C VAL A 285 5.64 12.05 9.07
N SER A 286 4.37 12.39 8.85
CA SER A 286 3.73 12.21 7.55
C SER A 286 2.98 13.42 7.04
N VAL A 287 2.68 13.42 5.74
CA VAL A 287 1.69 14.28 5.11
C VAL A 287 0.47 13.46 4.72
N TYR A 288 -0.72 14.05 4.91
CA TYR A 288 -1.99 13.44 4.57
C TYR A 288 -3.05 14.50 4.31
N ASN A 289 -3.78 14.34 3.22
CA ASN A 289 -4.89 15.20 2.84
C ASN A 289 -6.13 14.38 2.50
N THR A 290 -7.29 14.95 2.79
CA THR A 290 -8.61 14.40 2.49
C THR A 290 -9.29 15.11 1.31
N VAL A 291 -8.50 15.83 0.49
CA VAL A 291 -9.04 16.53 -0.68
C VAL A 291 -9.68 15.53 -1.62
N ASN A 292 -10.97 15.67 -1.82
CA ASN A 292 -11.72 14.85 -2.77
C ASN A 292 -11.48 15.37 -4.18
N VAL A 293 -10.72 14.63 -4.99
CA VAL A 293 -10.40 14.97 -6.39
C VAL A 293 -11.28 14.24 -7.39
N ALA A 294 -12.21 13.42 -6.93
CA ALA A 294 -13.12 12.61 -7.72
C ALA A 294 -14.58 12.78 -7.27
N GLN A 295 -15.53 12.27 -8.05
CA GLN A 295 -16.97 12.38 -7.76
C GLN A 295 -17.45 11.45 -6.61
N GLY A 296 -16.54 10.71 -6.00
CA GLY A 296 -16.85 9.72 -4.98
C GLY A 296 -17.22 8.36 -5.56
N LYS A 297 -17.53 7.43 -4.67
CA LYS A 297 -17.90 6.05 -5.05
C LYS A 297 -19.06 5.51 -4.23
N THR A 298 -19.79 4.56 -4.79
CA THR A 298 -20.77 3.71 -4.11
C THR A 298 -20.32 2.28 -4.21
N GLY A 299 -20.41 1.51 -3.11
CA GLY A 299 -20.10 0.08 -3.09
C GLY A 299 -21.35 -0.73 -2.84
N GLU A 300 -21.52 -1.81 -3.59
CA GLU A 300 -22.59 -2.79 -3.41
C GLU A 300 -22.01 -4.20 -3.41
N THR A 301 -22.46 -5.02 -2.45
CA THR A 301 -22.18 -6.46 -2.45
C THR A 301 -23.34 -7.21 -3.04
N VAL A 302 -23.13 -7.80 -4.21
CA VAL A 302 -24.11 -8.58 -4.93
C VAL A 302 -24.00 -10.04 -4.48
N ARG A 303 -25.07 -10.56 -3.86
CA ARG A 303 -25.13 -11.94 -3.40
C ARG A 303 -25.81 -12.81 -4.44
N LEU A 304 -25.14 -13.88 -4.83
CA LEU A 304 -25.57 -14.76 -5.90
C LEU A 304 -25.70 -16.19 -5.38
N GLU A 305 -26.78 -16.86 -5.74
CA GLU A 305 -26.96 -18.27 -5.44
C GLU A 305 -26.07 -19.12 -6.37
N MET A 306 -25.39 -20.11 -5.78
CA MET A 306 -24.64 -21.11 -6.56
C MET A 306 -25.59 -22.01 -7.34
N THR A 307 -25.20 -22.43 -8.55
CA THR A 307 -25.85 -23.51 -9.27
C THR A 307 -25.80 -24.82 -8.45
N SER A 308 -26.64 -25.76 -8.75
CA SER A 308 -26.68 -27.06 -8.02
C SER A 308 -25.36 -27.82 -8.16
N SER A 309 -24.74 -27.80 -9.36
CA SER A 309 -23.43 -28.39 -9.64
C SER A 309 -22.33 -27.70 -8.88
N GLN A 310 -22.31 -26.34 -8.90
CA GLN A 310 -21.35 -25.54 -8.14
C GLN A 310 -21.47 -25.74 -6.64
N ARG A 311 -22.69 -25.80 -6.11
CA ARG A 311 -22.95 -26.03 -4.67
C ARG A 311 -22.42 -27.39 -4.22
N LYS A 312 -22.59 -28.41 -5.04
CA LYS A 312 -22.04 -29.75 -4.77
C LYS A 312 -20.53 -29.74 -4.77
N LEU A 313 -19.91 -29.21 -5.82
CA LEU A 313 -18.45 -29.00 -5.92
C LEU A 313 -17.89 -28.26 -4.71
N TYR A 314 -18.50 -27.13 -4.36
CA TYR A 314 -18.09 -26.31 -3.21
C TYR A 314 -18.13 -27.10 -1.89
N LYS A 315 -19.21 -27.87 -1.67
CA LYS A 315 -19.38 -28.70 -0.48
C LYS A 315 -18.32 -29.81 -0.40
N ASP A 316 -18.05 -30.47 -1.51
CA ASP A 316 -17.05 -31.54 -1.59
C ASP A 316 -15.63 -30.96 -1.31
N MET A 317 -15.27 -29.81 -1.90
CA MET A 317 -14.01 -29.15 -1.63
C MET A 317 -13.89 -28.64 -0.19
N LYS A 318 -14.97 -28.12 0.39
CA LYS A 318 -14.99 -27.70 1.80
C LYS A 318 -14.77 -28.87 2.75
N ASN A 319 -15.38 -30.04 2.48
CA ASN A 319 -15.19 -31.23 3.28
C ASN A 319 -13.73 -31.73 3.18
N LEU A 320 -13.12 -31.75 2.00
CA LEU A 320 -11.69 -32.07 1.84
C LEU A 320 -10.81 -31.14 2.66
N VAL A 321 -11.12 -29.83 2.72
CA VAL A 321 -10.42 -28.87 3.59
C VAL A 321 -10.52 -29.27 5.06
N LEU A 322 -11.69 -29.74 5.51
CA LEU A 322 -11.93 -30.12 6.89
C LEU A 322 -11.31 -31.49 7.24
N GLU A 323 -11.27 -32.41 6.30
CA GLU A 323 -10.71 -33.75 6.47
C GLU A 323 -9.18 -33.77 6.39
N GLU A 324 -8.57 -32.92 5.55
CA GLU A 324 -7.12 -32.79 5.39
C GLU A 324 -6.46 -31.80 6.37
N LEU A 325 -7.20 -31.22 7.33
CA LEU A 325 -6.69 -30.44 8.47
C LEU A 325 -6.64 -31.31 9.76
N PRO A 326 -5.89 -32.43 9.82
CA PRO A 326 -5.53 -33.02 11.08
C PRO A 326 -4.57 -32.07 11.81
N GLU A 327 -4.46 -32.21 13.12
CA GLU A 327 -3.60 -31.40 13.99
C GLU A 327 -2.15 -31.23 13.51
N ASN A 328 -1.70 -32.03 12.53
CA ASN A 328 -0.36 -32.08 11.94
C ASN A 328 -0.26 -31.65 10.46
N ALA A 329 -1.35 -31.14 9.83
CA ALA A 329 -1.27 -30.72 8.42
C ALA A 329 -0.39 -29.47 8.26
N SER A 330 0.47 -29.47 7.24
CA SER A 330 1.28 -28.29 6.95
C SER A 330 0.39 -27.11 6.55
N ILE A 331 0.71 -25.90 7.05
CA ILE A 331 0.02 -24.64 6.70
C ILE A 331 -0.07 -24.45 5.18
N ALA A 332 0.86 -25.02 4.42
CA ALA A 332 0.89 -24.96 2.96
C ALA A 332 -0.34 -25.66 2.35
N ASN A 333 -0.76 -26.81 2.87
CA ASN A 333 -1.92 -27.55 2.34
C ASN A 333 -3.22 -26.79 2.60
N GLY A 334 -3.43 -26.25 3.81
CA GLY A 334 -4.62 -25.47 4.15
C GLY A 334 -4.74 -24.19 3.30
N ALA A 335 -3.65 -23.51 3.01
CA ALA A 335 -3.65 -22.33 2.15
C ALA A 335 -4.02 -22.67 0.69
N VAL A 336 -3.47 -23.76 0.15
CA VAL A 336 -3.79 -24.24 -1.21
C VAL A 336 -5.25 -24.61 -1.33
N LEU A 337 -5.80 -25.35 -0.36
CA LEU A 337 -7.20 -25.74 -0.35
C LEU A 337 -8.14 -24.52 -0.25
N THR A 338 -7.80 -23.55 0.59
CA THR A 338 -8.56 -22.28 0.67
C THR A 338 -8.59 -21.56 -0.69
N ILE A 339 -7.46 -21.52 -1.41
CA ILE A 339 -7.43 -20.94 -2.76
C ILE A 339 -8.35 -21.69 -3.72
N ARG A 340 -8.38 -23.04 -3.67
CA ARG A 340 -9.26 -23.85 -4.52
C ARG A 340 -10.75 -23.61 -4.23
N VAL A 341 -11.12 -23.47 -2.97
CA VAL A 341 -12.48 -23.11 -2.56
C VAL A 341 -12.90 -21.75 -3.13
N ILE A 342 -12.01 -20.74 -3.06
CA ILE A 342 -12.27 -19.42 -3.66
C ILE A 342 -12.35 -19.53 -5.20
N GLN A 343 -11.49 -20.31 -5.84
CA GLN A 343 -11.55 -20.54 -7.28
C GLN A 343 -12.89 -21.16 -7.72
N ALA A 344 -13.42 -22.11 -6.94
CA ALA A 344 -14.71 -22.74 -7.22
C ALA A 344 -15.90 -21.76 -7.10
N THR A 345 -15.81 -20.74 -6.24
CA THR A 345 -16.82 -19.67 -6.17
C THR A 345 -16.60 -18.59 -7.23
N SER A 346 -15.36 -18.35 -7.67
CA SER A 346 -15.05 -17.37 -8.72
C SER A 346 -15.47 -17.88 -10.09
N TRP A 347 -15.09 -19.10 -10.43
CA TRP A 347 -15.45 -19.77 -11.69
C TRP A 347 -15.49 -21.29 -11.52
N PRO A 348 -16.68 -21.92 -11.39
CA PRO A 348 -16.80 -23.38 -11.21
C PRO A 348 -16.31 -24.18 -12.42
N GLY A 349 -16.34 -23.63 -13.63
CA GLY A 349 -15.88 -24.27 -14.84
C GLY A 349 -14.40 -24.67 -14.83
N LEU A 350 -13.60 -24.16 -13.91
CA LEU A 350 -12.23 -24.64 -13.69
C LEU A 350 -12.19 -26.13 -13.30
N PHE A 351 -13.23 -26.62 -12.65
CA PHE A 351 -13.32 -27.97 -12.08
C PHE A 351 -14.43 -28.83 -12.73
N LEU A 352 -15.49 -28.19 -13.21
CA LEU A 352 -16.67 -28.88 -13.80
C LEU A 352 -16.66 -28.89 -15.33
N GLY A 353 -15.78 -28.12 -15.98
CA GLY A 353 -15.76 -27.92 -17.41
C GLY A 353 -16.22 -26.54 -17.84
N LYS A 354 -15.73 -26.07 -18.98
CA LYS A 354 -15.91 -24.68 -19.47
C LYS A 354 -17.40 -24.31 -19.71
N GLU A 355 -18.27 -25.27 -19.83
CA GLU A 355 -19.70 -25.10 -20.09
C GLU A 355 -20.47 -24.67 -18.82
N GLU A 356 -19.81 -24.64 -17.66
CA GLU A 356 -20.35 -24.15 -16.39
C GLU A 356 -19.76 -22.76 -16.03
N PRO A 357 -20.32 -21.65 -16.58
CA PRO A 357 -19.79 -20.31 -16.35
C PRO A 357 -19.97 -19.86 -14.89
N GLY A 358 -21.02 -20.35 -14.25
CA GLY A 358 -21.42 -19.97 -12.89
C GLY A 358 -22.12 -18.62 -12.80
N PRO A 359 -22.76 -18.32 -11.66
CA PRO A 359 -23.63 -17.17 -11.52
C PRO A 359 -22.93 -15.83 -11.63
N LYS A 360 -21.65 -15.75 -11.31
CA LYS A 360 -20.88 -14.49 -11.39
C LYS A 360 -20.65 -14.06 -12.85
N PHE A 361 -20.35 -15.00 -13.75
CA PHE A 361 -20.16 -14.71 -15.17
C PHE A 361 -21.50 -14.35 -15.84
N GLU A 362 -22.56 -15.06 -15.51
CA GLU A 362 -23.91 -14.75 -16.01
C GLU A 362 -24.36 -13.35 -15.55
N TRP A 363 -24.12 -13.00 -14.30
CA TRP A 363 -24.41 -11.65 -13.78
C TRP A 363 -23.64 -10.57 -14.53
N ILE A 364 -22.34 -10.78 -14.81
CA ILE A 364 -21.53 -9.81 -15.57
C ILE A 364 -22.06 -9.67 -17.00
N SER A 365 -22.45 -10.77 -17.65
CA SER A 365 -23.03 -10.71 -19.00
C SER A 365 -24.34 -9.93 -19.00
N ALA A 366 -25.25 -10.25 -18.07
CA ALA A 366 -26.52 -9.53 -17.93
C ALA A 366 -26.30 -8.03 -17.68
N MET A 367 -25.35 -7.68 -16.78
CA MET A 367 -25.00 -6.28 -16.52
C MET A 367 -24.50 -5.55 -17.76
N CYS A 368 -23.75 -6.24 -18.62
CA CYS A 368 -23.33 -5.69 -19.90
C CYS A 368 -24.49 -5.55 -20.89
N GLU A 369 -25.40 -6.51 -20.95
CA GLU A 369 -26.56 -6.50 -21.83
C GLU A 369 -27.55 -5.39 -21.45
N ASP A 370 -27.80 -5.22 -20.15
CA ASP A 370 -28.71 -4.20 -19.60
C ASP A 370 -28.18 -2.76 -19.80
N ASN A 371 -26.84 -2.61 -19.93
CA ASN A 371 -26.21 -1.28 -20.07
C ASN A 371 -25.31 -1.22 -21.33
N PRO A 372 -25.89 -1.21 -22.53
CA PRO A 372 -25.20 -1.38 -23.82
C PRO A 372 -24.12 -0.30 -24.09
N ASP A 373 -24.30 0.89 -23.57
CA ASP A 373 -23.41 2.04 -23.79
C ASP A 373 -22.29 2.16 -22.76
N GLU A 374 -22.32 1.35 -21.69
CA GLU A 374 -21.36 1.42 -20.62
C GLU A 374 -20.14 0.50 -20.84
N LYS A 375 -19.01 0.94 -20.26
CA LYS A 375 -17.78 0.15 -20.19
C LYS A 375 -17.52 -0.27 -18.76
N PHE A 376 -17.03 -1.49 -18.59
CA PHE A 376 -16.84 -2.13 -17.30
C PHE A 376 -15.38 -2.52 -17.07
N VAL A 377 -14.88 -2.33 -15.85
CA VAL A 377 -13.57 -2.88 -15.42
C VAL A 377 -13.82 -4.01 -14.46
N VAL A 378 -13.45 -5.22 -14.86
CA VAL A 378 -13.66 -6.45 -14.08
C VAL A 378 -12.36 -6.92 -13.48
N PHE A 379 -12.36 -7.14 -12.18
CA PHE A 379 -11.22 -7.55 -11.38
C PHE A 379 -11.38 -8.97 -10.86
N THR A 380 -10.32 -9.76 -10.95
CA THR A 380 -10.22 -11.08 -10.30
C THR A 380 -8.80 -11.32 -9.79
N ARG A 381 -8.64 -12.20 -8.80
CA ARG A 381 -7.32 -12.63 -8.32
C ARG A 381 -6.65 -13.63 -9.29
N PHE A 382 -7.46 -14.33 -10.09
CA PHE A 382 -7.03 -15.51 -10.84
C PHE A 382 -6.96 -15.24 -12.33
N GLU A 383 -5.79 -15.48 -12.92
CA GLU A 383 -5.59 -15.31 -14.36
C GLU A 383 -6.46 -16.29 -15.19
N GLN A 384 -6.67 -17.50 -14.69
CA GLN A 384 -7.53 -18.48 -15.35
C GLN A 384 -8.98 -18.01 -15.39
N THR A 385 -9.49 -17.41 -14.32
CA THR A 385 -10.82 -16.79 -14.27
C THR A 385 -10.94 -15.62 -15.25
N ALA A 386 -9.90 -14.78 -15.34
CA ALA A 386 -9.88 -13.67 -16.29
C ALA A 386 -9.95 -14.16 -17.74
N LYS A 387 -9.19 -15.19 -18.09
CA LYS A 387 -9.21 -15.80 -19.44
C LYS A 387 -10.55 -16.42 -19.76
N ALA A 388 -11.08 -17.19 -18.82
CA ALA A 388 -12.39 -17.86 -18.98
C ALA A 388 -13.54 -16.87 -19.15
N LEU A 389 -13.55 -15.79 -18.36
CA LEU A 389 -14.54 -14.72 -18.55
C LEU A 389 -14.44 -14.08 -19.92
N GLY A 390 -13.24 -13.83 -20.45
CA GLY A 390 -13.05 -13.30 -21.79
C GLY A 390 -13.57 -14.23 -22.88
N GLU A 391 -13.34 -15.54 -22.75
CA GLU A 391 -13.91 -16.57 -23.65
C GLU A 391 -15.43 -16.61 -23.54
N PHE A 392 -16.00 -16.57 -22.34
CA PHE A 392 -17.44 -16.56 -22.10
C PHE A 392 -18.11 -15.31 -22.70
N LEU A 393 -17.59 -14.12 -22.44
CA LEU A 393 -18.15 -12.86 -23.01
C LEU A 393 -18.09 -12.85 -24.54
N LYS A 394 -17.07 -13.47 -25.12
CA LYS A 394 -16.99 -13.62 -26.58
C LYS A 394 -18.14 -14.47 -27.14
N THR A 395 -18.60 -15.50 -26.45
CA THR A 395 -19.79 -16.29 -26.86
C THR A 395 -21.08 -15.51 -26.80
N ARG A 396 -21.11 -14.41 -26.03
CA ARG A 396 -22.22 -13.45 -25.90
C ARG A 396 -22.04 -12.21 -26.79
N GLU A 397 -21.07 -12.24 -27.71
CA GLU A 397 -20.72 -11.12 -28.62
C GLU A 397 -20.29 -9.83 -27.88
N ILE A 398 -19.89 -9.94 -26.61
CA ILE A 398 -19.41 -8.82 -25.79
C ILE A 398 -17.90 -8.68 -25.97
N LYS A 399 -17.47 -7.59 -26.58
CA LYS A 399 -16.03 -7.32 -26.83
C LYS A 399 -15.30 -7.01 -25.52
N SER A 400 -14.24 -7.78 -25.25
CA SER A 400 -13.41 -7.59 -24.06
C SER A 400 -11.92 -7.61 -24.37
N VAL A 401 -11.14 -6.97 -23.52
CA VAL A 401 -9.65 -7.03 -23.52
C VAL A 401 -9.13 -7.43 -22.15
N GLN A 402 -7.90 -7.94 -22.11
CA GLN A 402 -7.32 -8.49 -20.89
C GLN A 402 -6.06 -7.76 -20.47
N LEU A 403 -5.92 -7.54 -19.14
CA LEU A 403 -4.71 -7.04 -18.47
C LEU A 403 -4.34 -8.00 -17.35
N THR A 404 -3.57 -9.05 -17.67
CA THR A 404 -3.09 -10.05 -16.72
C THR A 404 -1.56 -10.07 -16.67
N GLY A 405 -0.99 -10.81 -15.71
CA GLY A 405 0.46 -10.94 -15.58
C GLY A 405 1.15 -11.56 -16.78
N SER A 406 0.48 -12.42 -17.55
CA SER A 406 1.01 -13.07 -18.75
C SER A 406 1.01 -12.19 -20.00
N VAL A 407 0.25 -11.08 -20.01
CA VAL A 407 0.19 -10.15 -21.15
C VAL A 407 1.49 -9.33 -21.21
N LYS A 408 2.15 -9.32 -22.36
CA LYS A 408 3.41 -8.57 -22.57
C LYS A 408 3.18 -7.06 -22.44
N ASP A 409 4.21 -6.32 -22.01
CA ASP A 409 4.10 -4.86 -21.76
C ASP A 409 3.56 -4.07 -22.99
N PHE A 410 3.94 -4.45 -24.20
CA PHE A 410 3.44 -3.83 -25.43
C PHE A 410 1.94 -4.11 -25.65
N ASP A 411 1.52 -5.36 -25.51
CA ASP A 411 0.12 -5.77 -25.69
C ASP A 411 -0.78 -5.19 -24.59
N ARG A 412 -0.24 -4.99 -23.39
CA ARG A 412 -0.97 -4.34 -22.27
C ARG A 412 -1.35 -2.91 -22.64
N GLU A 413 -0.43 -2.14 -23.20
CA GLU A 413 -0.74 -0.76 -23.61
C GLU A 413 -1.73 -0.75 -24.78
N LEU A 414 -1.61 -1.65 -25.73
CA LEU A 414 -2.56 -1.80 -26.86
C LEU A 414 -3.96 -2.13 -26.33
N ASN A 415 -4.10 -3.12 -25.46
CA ASN A 415 -5.37 -3.54 -24.87
C ASN A 415 -6.00 -2.40 -24.06
N LYS A 416 -5.18 -1.67 -23.29
CA LYS A 416 -5.64 -0.48 -22.57
C LYS A 416 -6.19 0.59 -23.52
N GLN A 417 -5.50 0.89 -24.61
CA GLN A 417 -5.98 1.87 -25.61
C GLN A 417 -7.24 1.39 -26.32
N GLN A 418 -7.37 0.09 -26.63
CA GLN A 418 -8.58 -0.50 -27.16
C GLN A 418 -9.78 -0.34 -26.21
N PHE A 419 -9.56 -0.47 -24.89
CA PHE A 419 -10.59 -0.22 -23.91
C PHE A 419 -10.95 1.27 -23.82
N ILE A 420 -9.94 2.15 -23.76
CA ILE A 420 -10.18 3.59 -23.54
C ILE A 420 -10.83 4.23 -24.78
N LYS A 421 -10.27 3.98 -25.97
CA LYS A 421 -10.65 4.70 -27.21
C LYS A 421 -11.37 3.83 -28.23
N GLY A 422 -11.26 2.51 -28.13
CA GLY A 422 -11.86 1.55 -29.05
C GLY A 422 -13.24 1.07 -28.60
N ASP A 423 -13.68 -0.02 -29.18
CA ASP A 423 -15.00 -0.60 -29.04
C ASP A 423 -15.09 -1.73 -27.98
N SER A 424 -13.99 -2.03 -27.30
CA SER A 424 -14.01 -2.98 -26.21
C SER A 424 -14.81 -2.45 -25.02
N ARG A 425 -15.80 -3.21 -24.60
CA ARG A 425 -16.72 -2.82 -23.52
C ARG A 425 -16.26 -3.27 -22.14
N VAL A 426 -15.54 -4.37 -22.09
CA VAL A 426 -15.08 -4.95 -20.81
C VAL A 426 -13.56 -5.01 -20.81
N LEU A 427 -12.94 -4.47 -19.78
CA LEU A 427 -11.54 -4.68 -19.47
C LEU A 427 -11.46 -5.65 -18.30
N ILE A 428 -10.89 -6.83 -18.53
CA ILE A 428 -10.76 -7.89 -17.54
C ILE A 428 -9.31 -7.96 -17.08
N GLY A 429 -9.06 -7.93 -15.79
CA GLY A 429 -7.69 -8.10 -15.35
C GLY A 429 -7.53 -8.62 -13.93
N THR A 430 -6.32 -9.05 -13.64
CA THR A 430 -6.00 -9.44 -12.29
C THR A 430 -5.81 -8.20 -11.41
N ILE A 431 -6.28 -8.30 -10.16
CA ILE A 431 -6.14 -7.26 -9.13
C ILE A 431 -4.68 -6.75 -9.06
N ALA A 432 -3.71 -7.67 -9.09
CA ALA A 432 -2.29 -7.32 -9.08
C ALA A 432 -1.84 -6.57 -10.36
N ALA A 433 -2.38 -6.92 -11.53
CA ALA A 433 -1.96 -6.33 -12.80
C ALA A 433 -2.54 -4.94 -13.04
N ILE A 434 -3.80 -4.70 -12.64
CA ILE A 434 -4.47 -3.40 -12.81
C ILE A 434 -4.16 -2.48 -11.63
N GLY A 435 -4.12 -3.00 -10.41
CA GLY A 435 -3.87 -2.25 -9.17
C GLY A 435 -2.54 -1.50 -9.17
N GLU A 436 -1.50 -2.01 -9.84
CA GLU A 436 -0.20 -1.36 -9.95
C GLU A 436 -0.06 -0.61 -11.29
N GLY A 437 -0.17 0.72 -11.28
CA GLY A 437 0.33 1.59 -12.37
C GLY A 437 -0.51 1.70 -13.64
N THR A 438 -1.77 1.26 -13.68
CA THR A 438 -2.64 1.45 -14.84
C THR A 438 -3.40 2.77 -14.75
N ASP A 439 -3.10 3.71 -15.63
CA ASP A 439 -3.74 5.02 -15.71
C ASP A 439 -4.67 5.15 -16.92
N GLY A 440 -5.65 6.06 -16.81
CA GLY A 440 -6.53 6.43 -17.92
C GLY A 440 -7.87 5.70 -17.94
N LEU A 441 -8.06 4.67 -17.10
CA LEU A 441 -9.32 3.90 -17.04
C LEU A 441 -10.52 4.78 -16.63
N GLN A 442 -10.29 5.79 -15.80
CA GLN A 442 -11.31 6.74 -15.34
C GLN A 442 -11.93 7.58 -16.45
N TYR A 443 -11.31 7.66 -17.62
CA TYR A 443 -11.88 8.37 -18.76
C TYR A 443 -12.82 7.50 -19.59
N ALA A 444 -12.79 6.18 -19.38
CA ALA A 444 -13.58 5.23 -20.17
C ALA A 444 -14.67 4.55 -19.35
N SER A 445 -14.50 4.38 -18.05
CA SER A 445 -15.45 3.66 -17.21
C SER A 445 -15.61 4.33 -15.85
N HIS A 446 -16.78 4.16 -15.27
CA HIS A 446 -17.10 4.49 -13.89
C HIS A 446 -17.65 3.29 -13.12
N THR A 447 -17.53 2.07 -13.67
CA THR A 447 -18.04 0.85 -13.05
C THR A 447 -16.95 -0.19 -12.87
N ALA A 448 -16.68 -0.57 -11.62
CA ALA A 448 -15.76 -1.61 -11.20
C ALA A 448 -16.53 -2.84 -10.72
N ILE A 449 -16.17 -4.03 -11.18
CA ILE A 449 -16.80 -5.29 -10.79
C ILE A 449 -15.70 -6.22 -10.26
N PHE A 450 -15.83 -6.71 -9.03
CA PHE A 450 -14.93 -7.68 -8.42
C PHE A 450 -15.58 -9.06 -8.41
N ILE A 451 -15.02 -10.01 -9.15
CA ILE A 451 -15.45 -11.42 -9.15
C ILE A 451 -15.14 -12.08 -7.81
N ASP A 452 -13.98 -11.72 -7.25
CA ASP A 452 -13.50 -12.22 -5.96
C ASP A 452 -12.75 -11.11 -5.22
N ARG A 453 -12.70 -11.23 -3.89
CA ARG A 453 -12.01 -10.26 -3.02
C ARG A 453 -10.55 -10.65 -2.84
N ASP A 454 -9.68 -9.66 -2.77
CA ASP A 454 -8.36 -9.84 -2.16
C ASP A 454 -8.49 -9.89 -0.62
N TRP A 455 -7.50 -10.48 0.06
CA TRP A 455 -7.40 -10.49 1.51
C TRP A 455 -7.04 -9.13 2.13
N SER A 456 -6.64 -8.19 1.29
CA SER A 456 -6.28 -6.84 1.68
C SER A 456 -7.34 -5.85 1.17
N PRO A 457 -8.09 -5.19 2.06
CA PRO A 457 -9.05 -4.16 1.67
C PRO A 457 -8.37 -2.99 0.96
N GLU A 458 -7.14 -2.67 1.32
CA GLU A 458 -6.38 -1.60 0.71
C GLU A 458 -5.97 -1.89 -0.75
N ILE A 459 -5.70 -3.17 -1.09
CA ILE A 459 -5.46 -3.58 -2.48
C ILE A 459 -6.76 -3.43 -3.30
N MET A 460 -7.90 -3.81 -2.73
CA MET A 460 -9.21 -3.58 -3.35
C MET A 460 -9.42 -2.07 -3.62
N LYS A 461 -9.20 -1.24 -2.60
CA LYS A 461 -9.28 0.21 -2.69
C LYS A 461 -8.35 0.78 -3.77
N GLN A 462 -7.12 0.27 -3.90
CA GLN A 462 -6.21 0.67 -4.98
C GLN A 462 -6.79 0.40 -6.37
N CYS A 463 -7.48 -0.72 -6.55
CA CYS A 463 -8.18 -1.03 -7.81
C CYS A 463 -9.35 -0.06 -8.07
N GLU A 464 -10.17 0.21 -7.07
CA GLU A 464 -11.27 1.18 -7.14
C GLU A 464 -10.77 2.58 -7.48
N ASP A 465 -9.64 3.00 -6.88
CA ASP A 465 -9.01 4.30 -7.10
C ASP A 465 -8.38 4.44 -8.50
N ARG A 466 -8.34 3.37 -9.32
CA ARG A 466 -8.03 3.49 -10.77
C ARG A 466 -9.15 4.16 -11.54
N LEU A 467 -10.37 4.09 -11.03
CA LEU A 467 -11.56 4.72 -11.61
C LEU A 467 -11.95 5.97 -10.82
N ASN A 468 -11.88 5.92 -9.46
CA ASN A 468 -12.22 7.04 -8.59
C ASN A 468 -11.01 7.96 -8.39
N ARG A 469 -10.66 8.71 -9.43
CA ARG A 469 -9.51 9.61 -9.41
C ARG A 469 -9.75 10.87 -10.24
N ARG A 470 -8.78 11.80 -10.20
CA ARG A 470 -8.86 13.06 -10.96
C ARG A 470 -9.19 12.81 -12.44
N GLY A 471 -10.17 13.52 -12.94
CA GLY A 471 -10.67 13.38 -14.31
C GLY A 471 -11.87 12.46 -14.47
N GLN A 472 -12.27 11.73 -13.43
CA GLN A 472 -13.55 11.02 -13.42
C GLN A 472 -14.71 12.03 -13.35
N LYS A 473 -15.67 11.90 -14.26
CA LYS A 473 -16.82 12.79 -14.36
C LYS A 473 -18.07 12.25 -13.67
N CYS A 474 -18.12 10.94 -13.43
CA CYS A 474 -19.25 10.25 -12.83
C CYS A 474 -18.88 9.70 -11.46
N LYS A 475 -19.87 9.46 -10.60
CA LYS A 475 -19.70 8.68 -9.40
C LYS A 475 -19.33 7.24 -9.76
N VAL A 476 -18.35 6.68 -9.10
CA VAL A 476 -17.87 5.32 -9.40
C VAL A 476 -18.77 4.30 -8.71
N ASN A 477 -19.28 3.34 -9.46
CA ASN A 477 -20.04 2.19 -8.95
C ASN A 477 -19.08 1.00 -8.75
N VAL A 478 -19.11 0.43 -7.56
CA VAL A 478 -18.27 -0.72 -7.22
C VAL A 478 -19.17 -1.90 -6.84
N TYR A 479 -19.13 -2.95 -7.64
CA TYR A 479 -19.87 -4.19 -7.38
C TYR A 479 -18.90 -5.29 -6.93
N VAL A 480 -19.22 -5.94 -5.83
CA VAL A 480 -18.45 -7.09 -5.34
C VAL A 480 -19.35 -8.33 -5.33
N LEU A 481 -19.01 -9.30 -6.16
CA LEU A 481 -19.82 -10.51 -6.34
C LEU A 481 -19.45 -11.56 -5.31
N GLU A 482 -20.44 -12.02 -4.52
CA GLU A 482 -20.29 -13.06 -3.51
C GLU A 482 -21.26 -14.20 -3.77
N CYS A 483 -20.78 -15.42 -3.75
CA CYS A 483 -21.65 -16.59 -3.65
C CYS A 483 -22.22 -16.71 -2.23
N GLU A 484 -23.53 -16.94 -2.10
CA GLU A 484 -24.18 -17.11 -0.80
C GLU A 484 -23.68 -18.35 -0.06
N LYS A 485 -23.60 -18.24 1.27
CA LYS A 485 -23.16 -19.31 2.19
C LYS A 485 -21.81 -19.90 1.82
N SER A 486 -20.92 -19.05 1.29
CA SER A 486 -19.60 -19.43 0.83
C SER A 486 -18.46 -18.73 1.59
N PHE A 487 -17.24 -19.10 1.24
CA PHE A 487 -16.02 -18.51 1.78
C PHE A 487 -15.83 -17.04 1.33
N ASP A 488 -16.49 -16.61 0.26
CA ASP A 488 -16.49 -15.19 -0.16
C ASP A 488 -16.95 -14.28 0.97
N GLN A 489 -18.01 -14.68 1.69
CA GLN A 489 -18.53 -13.93 2.84
C GLN A 489 -17.57 -13.92 4.04
N HIS A 490 -16.77 -14.98 4.22
CA HIS A 490 -15.73 -14.99 5.25
C HIS A 490 -14.63 -13.99 4.92
N VAL A 491 -14.14 -13.94 3.67
CA VAL A 491 -13.16 -12.94 3.22
C VAL A 491 -13.72 -11.53 3.40
N GLY A 492 -15.00 -11.31 3.09
CA GLY A 492 -15.68 -10.03 3.30
C GLY A 492 -15.63 -9.56 4.75
N ARG A 493 -15.96 -10.43 5.71
CA ARG A 493 -15.88 -10.12 7.15
C ARG A 493 -14.47 -9.81 7.62
N VAL A 494 -13.48 -10.60 7.20
CA VAL A 494 -12.08 -10.36 7.53
C VAL A 494 -11.60 -9.00 6.99
N ASN A 495 -12.03 -8.65 5.77
CA ASN A 495 -11.70 -7.35 5.19
C ASN A 495 -12.34 -6.19 5.96
N GLN A 496 -13.58 -6.36 6.44
CA GLN A 496 -14.24 -5.31 7.24
C GLN A 496 -13.47 -5.03 8.52
N HIS A 497 -13.10 -6.06 9.29
CA HIS A 497 -12.30 -5.87 10.51
C HIS A 497 -10.95 -5.18 10.23
N LYS A 498 -10.27 -5.58 9.16
CA LYS A 498 -9.01 -4.93 8.77
C LYS A 498 -9.21 -3.46 8.37
N SER A 499 -10.30 -3.16 7.65
CA SER A 499 -10.62 -1.78 7.25
C SER A 499 -10.87 -0.90 8.48
N ASP A 500 -11.57 -1.41 9.48
CA ASP A 500 -11.86 -0.69 10.71
C ASP A 500 -10.56 -0.39 11.49
N ASP A 501 -9.68 -1.38 11.66
CA ASP A 501 -8.37 -1.19 12.29
C ASP A 501 -7.50 -0.17 11.53
N ILE A 502 -7.48 -0.23 10.19
CA ILE A 502 -6.70 0.68 9.35
C ILE A 502 -7.26 2.10 9.44
N ARG A 503 -8.58 2.25 9.40
CA ARG A 503 -9.25 3.55 9.53
C ARG A 503 -8.92 4.19 10.87
N GLU A 504 -9.05 3.43 11.95
CA GLU A 504 -8.76 3.90 13.29
C GLU A 504 -7.28 4.31 13.45
N ALA A 505 -6.33 3.51 12.93
CA ALA A 505 -4.90 3.80 13.01
C ALA A 505 -4.47 5.00 12.18
N LEU A 506 -5.09 5.24 11.01
CA LEU A 506 -4.66 6.25 10.04
C LEU A 506 -5.48 7.54 10.07
N GLN A 507 -6.50 7.65 10.92
CA GLN A 507 -7.45 8.80 10.96
C GLN A 507 -8.09 9.06 9.59
N ARG A 508 -8.54 8.03 8.92
CA ARG A 508 -9.23 8.19 7.63
C ARG A 508 -10.73 8.28 7.87
N ASP A 509 -11.30 9.41 7.49
CA ASP A 509 -12.73 9.54 7.28
C ASP A 509 -13.07 8.95 5.89
N GLU A 510 -14.23 8.34 5.74
CA GLU A 510 -14.70 7.82 4.45
C GLU A 510 -15.20 8.91 3.52
#